data_f76f160a5401bb7043a92332e579d646
#
_entry.id   f76f160a5401bb7043a92332e579d646
#
_cell.length_a   1.000
_cell.length_b   1.000
_cell.length_c   1.000
_cell.angle_alpha   90.00
_cell.angle_beta   90.00
_cell.angle_gamma   90.00
#
_symmetry.space_group_name_H-M   'P 1'
#
loop_
_entity.id
_entity.type
_entity.pdbx_description
1 polymer ?
#
loop_
_entity_poly.entity_id
_entity_poly.type
_entity_poly.pdbx_seq_one_letter_code
_entity_poly.pdbx_strand_id
1 'polypeptide(L)'
;TNNVTFIAINGLVGLSIAPRGWMATLPVMGYVVGGALTTGLVARTQQRFGRRGSFQIGLAVALGSALLCAFAAVSKNFWLLCLATVVAGYYNANAGLYRFAAAELAAPGWREKAVSLVMAGGLIGAVAGPNLAAATREVFAVPFAGAYIALAAVALLSMAIMRFIEFPATLTRQQALGGRPLSEIMRQPVFVVAAAAGALGYGVMNLLMAATPIAMQICSLPFSDAALVLEWHVIGMFAPGFFTGHLIRRFGALPVMGAGLVLNFGCIAIALSGVELQHFLVALCLLGVGWNFLFTGSTTLSLTA
;
A
#
# COMPACT_ATOMS: atom_id res chain seq x y z
N THR A 1 5.44 4.41 5.57
CA THR A 1 4.80 4.73 6.87
C THR A 1 3.30 4.94 6.70
N ASN A 2 2.84 5.94 5.93
CA ASN A 2 1.42 6.31 5.84
C ASN A 2 0.51 5.12 5.47
N ASN A 3 0.81 4.39 4.39
CA ASN A 3 -0.02 3.27 3.92
C ASN A 3 -0.15 2.16 4.97
N VAL A 4 0.97 1.75 5.58
CA VAL A 4 0.99 0.69 6.60
C VAL A 4 0.19 1.11 7.83
N THR A 5 0.42 2.34 8.32
CA THR A 5 -0.32 2.87 9.47
C THR A 5 -1.82 2.98 9.17
N PHE A 6 -2.20 3.48 8.00
CA PHE A 6 -3.62 3.57 7.60
C PHE A 6 -4.32 2.21 7.64
N ILE A 7 -3.70 1.17 7.07
CA ILE A 7 -4.29 -0.17 7.07
C ILE A 7 -4.38 -0.70 8.50
N ALA A 8 -3.30 -0.53 9.31
CA ALA A 8 -3.24 -1.02 10.67
C ALA A 8 -4.35 -0.46 11.58
N ILE A 9 -4.64 0.84 11.47
CA ILE A 9 -5.55 1.50 12.42
C ILE A 9 -6.99 1.65 11.91
N ASN A 10 -7.21 1.79 10.59
CA ASN A 10 -8.55 2.08 10.06
C ASN A 10 -9.55 0.94 10.27
N GLY A 11 -9.09 -0.33 10.30
CA GLY A 11 -9.94 -1.46 10.66
C GLY A 11 -10.39 -1.38 12.12
N LEU A 12 -9.49 -1.05 13.04
CA LEU A 12 -9.78 -0.94 14.48
C LEU A 12 -10.64 0.28 14.81
N VAL A 13 -10.30 1.44 14.24
CA VAL A 13 -11.15 2.64 14.39
C VAL A 13 -12.52 2.40 13.76
N GLY A 14 -12.56 1.79 12.57
CA GLY A 14 -13.79 1.37 11.93
C GLY A 14 -14.63 0.47 12.83
N LEU A 15 -14.04 -0.54 13.46
CA LEU A 15 -14.73 -1.44 14.39
C LEU A 15 -15.32 -0.69 15.59
N SER A 16 -14.62 0.31 16.11
CA SER A 16 -15.05 1.07 17.30
C SER A 16 -16.23 2.00 17.06
N ILE A 17 -16.46 2.44 15.80
CA ILE A 17 -17.49 3.43 15.43
C ILE A 17 -18.48 2.93 14.37
N ALA A 18 -18.27 1.73 13.81
CA ALA A 18 -19.15 1.19 12.78
C ALA A 18 -20.55 0.87 13.33
N PRO A 19 -21.62 1.16 12.57
CA PRO A 19 -23.00 0.80 12.95
C PRO A 19 -23.20 -0.73 13.07
N ARG A 20 -22.43 -1.52 12.32
CA ARG A 20 -22.44 -2.99 12.33
C ARG A 20 -21.03 -3.53 12.20
N GLY A 21 -20.67 -4.59 12.94
CA GLY A 21 -19.32 -5.14 13.00
C GLY A 21 -18.71 -5.51 11.63
N TRP A 22 -19.49 -6.05 10.71
CA TRP A 22 -19.01 -6.40 9.36
C TRP A 22 -18.56 -5.20 8.53
N MET A 23 -18.98 -3.98 8.90
CA MET A 23 -18.58 -2.74 8.23
C MET A 23 -17.20 -2.24 8.67
N ALA A 24 -16.59 -2.83 9.70
CA ALA A 24 -15.33 -2.37 10.29
C ALA A 24 -14.19 -2.16 9.28
N THR A 25 -14.13 -2.98 8.24
CA THR A 25 -13.09 -2.92 7.19
C THR A 25 -13.41 -1.95 6.06
N LEU A 26 -14.62 -1.38 5.97
CA LEU A 26 -14.99 -0.45 4.90
C LEU A 26 -14.06 0.76 4.78
N PRO A 27 -13.57 1.39 5.88
CA PRO A 27 -12.60 2.48 5.75
C PRO A 27 -11.29 2.04 5.08
N VAL A 28 -10.80 0.82 5.35
CA VAL A 28 -9.60 0.28 4.70
C VAL A 28 -9.87 0.03 3.22
N MET A 29 -11.03 -0.58 2.89
CA MET A 29 -11.43 -0.81 1.50
C MET A 29 -11.65 0.51 0.76
N GLY A 30 -12.21 1.52 1.42
CA GLY A 30 -12.37 2.88 0.87
C GLY A 30 -11.04 3.47 0.39
N TYR A 31 -9.96 3.26 1.14
CA TYR A 31 -8.62 3.70 0.76
C TYR A 31 -8.10 3.02 -0.52
N VAL A 32 -8.35 1.72 -0.68
CA VAL A 32 -7.95 0.95 -1.86
C VAL A 32 -8.78 1.36 -3.08
N VAL A 33 -10.11 1.40 -2.92
CA VAL A 33 -11.05 1.81 -3.99
C VAL A 33 -10.79 3.25 -4.42
N GLY A 34 -10.57 4.16 -3.46
CA GLY A 34 -10.20 5.54 -3.74
C GLY A 34 -8.92 5.65 -4.57
N GLY A 35 -7.91 4.81 -4.27
CA GLY A 35 -6.70 4.70 -5.07
C GLY A 35 -6.97 4.28 -6.51
N ALA A 36 -7.78 3.25 -6.70
CA ALA A 36 -8.14 2.76 -8.03
C ALA A 36 -8.91 3.81 -8.86
N LEU A 37 -9.91 4.44 -8.26
CA LEU A 37 -10.75 5.46 -8.91
C LEU A 37 -9.97 6.73 -9.29
N THR A 38 -8.97 7.09 -8.51
CA THR A 38 -8.21 8.34 -8.70
C THR A 38 -6.97 8.19 -9.59
N THR A 39 -6.65 7.00 -10.08
CA THR A 39 -5.47 6.75 -10.94
C THR A 39 -5.47 7.66 -12.18
N GLY A 40 -6.61 7.80 -12.86
CA GLY A 40 -6.75 8.69 -14.01
C GLY A 40 -6.58 10.18 -13.64
N LEU A 41 -7.05 10.58 -12.45
CA LEU A 41 -6.88 11.94 -11.95
C LEU A 41 -5.42 12.22 -11.61
N VAL A 42 -4.72 11.27 -11.02
CA VAL A 42 -3.27 11.36 -10.75
C VAL A 42 -2.49 11.53 -12.05
N ALA A 43 -2.81 10.76 -13.09
CA ALA A 43 -2.19 10.91 -14.41
C ALA A 43 -2.40 12.32 -14.98
N ARG A 44 -3.63 12.86 -14.91
CA ARG A 44 -3.95 14.23 -15.36
C ARG A 44 -3.20 15.30 -14.57
N THR A 45 -3.11 15.14 -13.23
CA THR A 45 -2.37 16.11 -12.40
C THR A 45 -0.87 16.06 -12.69
N GLN A 46 -0.30 14.89 -12.99
CA GLN A 46 1.09 14.78 -13.41
C GLN A 46 1.36 15.42 -14.77
N GLN A 47 0.44 15.25 -15.73
CA GLN A 47 0.54 15.90 -17.03
C GLN A 47 0.45 17.43 -16.91
N ARG A 48 -0.43 17.96 -16.04
CA ARG A 48 -0.69 19.39 -15.91
C ARG A 48 0.35 20.12 -15.06
N PHE A 49 0.77 19.53 -13.93
CA PHE A 49 1.60 20.16 -12.90
C PHE A 49 3.00 19.57 -12.78
N GLY A 50 3.33 18.56 -13.62
CA GLY A 50 4.57 17.81 -13.54
C GLY A 50 4.65 16.89 -12.31
N ARG A 51 5.76 16.15 -12.18
CA ARG A 51 5.98 15.19 -11.09
C ARG A 51 5.91 15.87 -9.71
N ARG A 52 6.68 16.96 -9.53
CA ARG A 52 6.76 17.68 -8.25
C ARG A 52 5.41 18.23 -7.82
N GLY A 53 4.69 18.92 -8.73
CA GLY A 53 3.39 19.49 -8.44
C GLY A 53 2.36 18.43 -8.08
N SER A 54 2.28 17.34 -8.84
CA SER A 54 1.37 16.23 -8.56
C SER A 54 1.69 15.54 -7.21
N PHE A 55 2.97 15.33 -6.88
CA PHE A 55 3.37 14.76 -5.59
C PHE A 55 3.04 15.69 -4.42
N GLN A 56 3.21 16.99 -4.56
CA GLN A 56 2.80 17.97 -3.54
C GLN A 56 1.27 17.94 -3.33
N ILE A 57 0.47 17.87 -4.40
CA ILE A 57 -0.98 17.70 -4.31
C ILE A 57 -1.32 16.40 -3.59
N GLY A 58 -0.66 15.29 -3.93
CA GLY A 58 -0.85 14.01 -3.26
C GLY A 58 -0.59 14.08 -1.75
N LEU A 59 0.50 14.73 -1.36
CA LEU A 59 0.86 14.91 0.06
C LEU A 59 -0.11 15.89 0.78
N ALA A 60 -0.59 16.92 0.10
CA ALA A 60 -1.63 17.82 0.67
C ALA A 60 -2.95 17.07 0.89
N VAL A 61 -3.32 16.16 -0.03
CA VAL A 61 -4.47 15.27 0.17
C VAL A 61 -4.23 14.30 1.32
N ALA A 62 -3.02 13.74 1.47
CA ALA A 62 -2.67 12.89 2.61
C ALA A 62 -2.80 13.65 3.95
N LEU A 63 -2.30 14.90 4.00
CA LEU A 63 -2.45 15.76 5.17
C LEU A 63 -3.92 16.01 5.51
N GLY A 64 -4.70 16.49 4.54
CA GLY A 64 -6.11 16.82 4.74
C GLY A 64 -6.95 15.59 5.12
N SER A 65 -6.71 14.45 4.47
CA SER A 65 -7.43 13.21 4.79
C SER A 65 -7.04 12.64 6.17
N ALA A 66 -5.77 12.78 6.60
CA ALA A 66 -5.37 12.36 7.94
C ALA A 66 -6.05 13.21 9.02
N LEU A 67 -6.10 14.53 8.86
CA LEU A 67 -6.83 15.41 9.77
C LEU A 67 -8.34 15.13 9.78
N LEU A 68 -8.91 14.84 8.62
CA LEU A 68 -10.32 14.47 8.50
C LEU A 68 -10.61 13.13 9.17
N CYS A 69 -9.71 12.15 9.08
CA CYS A 69 -9.81 10.88 9.80
C CYS A 69 -9.72 11.09 11.33
N ALA A 70 -8.81 11.96 11.80
CA ALA A 70 -8.74 12.31 13.22
C ALA A 70 -10.07 12.92 13.70
N PHE A 71 -10.62 13.86 12.95
CA PHE A 71 -11.91 14.49 13.27
C PHE A 71 -13.06 13.48 13.23
N ALA A 72 -13.08 12.56 12.24
CA ALA A 72 -14.08 11.50 12.13
C ALA A 72 -14.02 10.54 13.32
N ALA A 73 -12.83 10.19 13.80
CA ALA A 73 -12.64 9.35 14.98
C ALA A 73 -13.15 10.07 16.26
N VAL A 74 -12.80 11.33 16.45
CA VAL A 74 -13.23 12.14 17.60
C VAL A 74 -14.75 12.35 17.62
N SER A 75 -15.34 12.66 16.47
CA SER A 75 -16.78 12.86 16.31
C SER A 75 -17.57 11.54 16.21
N LYS A 76 -16.89 10.40 16.27
CA LYS A 76 -17.48 9.03 16.11
C LYS A 76 -18.32 8.89 14.83
N ASN A 77 -17.93 9.60 13.75
CA ASN A 77 -18.66 9.59 12.49
C ASN A 77 -18.05 8.58 11.51
N PHE A 78 -18.65 7.40 11.43
CA PHE A 78 -18.19 6.30 10.59
C PHE A 78 -18.16 6.65 9.09
N TRP A 79 -19.22 7.31 8.57
CA TRP A 79 -19.29 7.63 7.15
C TRP A 79 -18.29 8.70 6.74
N LEU A 80 -18.00 9.63 7.66
CA LEU A 80 -16.94 10.62 7.44
C LEU A 80 -15.57 9.94 7.39
N LEU A 81 -15.33 8.93 8.24
CA LEU A 81 -14.11 8.13 8.19
C LEU A 81 -13.97 7.41 6.84
N CYS A 82 -15.03 6.77 6.35
CA CYS A 82 -15.03 6.14 5.04
C CYS A 82 -14.74 7.15 3.91
N LEU A 83 -15.37 8.31 3.93
CA LEU A 83 -15.13 9.36 2.94
C LEU A 83 -13.67 9.83 2.99
N ALA A 84 -13.14 10.10 4.18
CA ALA A 84 -11.76 10.53 4.38
C ALA A 84 -10.73 9.53 3.83
N THR A 85 -10.99 8.23 4.03
CA THR A 85 -10.11 7.16 3.50
C THR A 85 -10.21 7.01 1.99
N VAL A 86 -11.40 7.18 1.38
CA VAL A 86 -11.54 7.22 -0.09
C VAL A 86 -10.74 8.40 -0.67
N VAL A 87 -10.82 9.58 -0.05
CA VAL A 87 -10.03 10.76 -0.47
C VAL A 87 -8.53 10.48 -0.33
N ALA A 88 -8.10 9.84 0.77
CA ALA A 88 -6.71 9.43 0.98
C ALA A 88 -6.19 8.47 -0.11
N GLY A 89 -7.08 7.75 -0.79
CA GLY A 89 -6.76 6.89 -1.92
C GLY A 89 -6.03 7.62 -3.05
N TYR A 90 -6.31 8.91 -3.28
CA TYR A 90 -5.55 9.72 -4.24
C TYR A 90 -4.06 9.77 -3.91
N TYR A 91 -3.72 9.95 -2.63
CA TYR A 91 -2.33 9.87 -2.18
C TYR A 91 -1.72 8.48 -2.44
N ASN A 92 -2.48 7.41 -2.17
CA ASN A 92 -2.01 6.03 -2.41
C ASN A 92 -1.63 5.79 -3.87
N ALA A 93 -2.52 6.18 -4.80
CA ALA A 93 -2.26 6.10 -6.24
C ALA A 93 -1.04 6.92 -6.67
N ASN A 94 -0.90 8.12 -6.10
CA ASN A 94 0.20 9.04 -6.38
C ASN A 94 1.54 8.52 -5.83
N ALA A 95 1.56 8.03 -4.59
CA ALA A 95 2.75 7.48 -3.93
C ALA A 95 3.29 6.24 -4.65
N GLY A 96 2.44 5.44 -5.28
CA GLY A 96 2.84 4.32 -6.13
C GLY A 96 3.75 4.72 -7.29
N LEU A 97 3.77 5.99 -7.68
CA LEU A 97 4.59 6.52 -8.78
C LEU A 97 5.98 7.02 -8.33
N TYR A 98 6.26 7.10 -7.02
CA TYR A 98 7.59 7.54 -6.53
C TYR A 98 8.73 6.69 -7.05
N ARG A 99 8.53 5.38 -7.19
CA ARG A 99 9.54 4.45 -7.75
C ARG A 99 9.90 4.78 -9.20
N PHE A 100 8.93 5.19 -10.00
CA PHE A 100 9.17 5.57 -11.40
C PHE A 100 9.87 6.94 -11.47
N ALA A 101 9.47 7.88 -10.63
CA ALA A 101 10.12 9.17 -10.53
C ALA A 101 11.59 9.04 -10.06
N ALA A 102 11.88 8.11 -9.16
CA ALA A 102 13.25 7.81 -8.74
C ALA A 102 14.10 7.26 -9.90
N ALA A 103 13.52 6.40 -10.74
CA ALA A 103 14.20 5.89 -11.94
C ALA A 103 14.48 7.00 -12.96
N GLU A 104 13.59 7.99 -13.09
CA GLU A 104 13.76 9.16 -13.95
C GLU A 104 14.87 10.10 -13.46
N LEU A 105 15.03 10.23 -12.13
CA LEU A 105 16.07 11.06 -11.48
C LEU A 105 17.46 10.41 -11.53
N ALA A 106 17.53 9.09 -11.69
CA ALA A 106 18.78 8.36 -11.62
C ALA A 106 19.58 8.50 -12.91
N ALA A 107 20.93 8.57 -12.75
CA ALA A 107 21.84 8.52 -13.87
C ALA A 107 21.69 7.19 -14.67
N PRO A 108 22.06 7.18 -15.97
CA PRO A 108 22.09 5.95 -16.76
C PRO A 108 22.87 4.84 -16.05
N GLY A 109 22.31 3.64 -15.92
CA GLY A 109 22.90 2.50 -15.21
C GLY A 109 22.59 2.46 -13.68
N TRP A 110 21.97 3.50 -13.11
CA TRP A 110 21.57 3.55 -11.68
C TRP A 110 20.05 3.44 -11.47
N ARG A 111 19.27 3.39 -12.54
CA ARG A 111 17.81 3.38 -12.48
C ARG A 111 17.25 2.24 -11.62
N GLU A 112 17.76 1.04 -11.79
CA GLU A 112 17.35 -0.14 -11.01
C GLU A 112 17.66 0.03 -9.52
N LYS A 113 18.85 0.58 -9.21
CA LYS A 113 19.24 0.89 -7.82
C LYS A 113 18.36 1.96 -7.20
N ALA A 114 17.98 3.00 -7.95
CA ALA A 114 17.09 4.05 -7.46
C ALA A 114 15.70 3.50 -7.13
N VAL A 115 15.14 2.66 -7.99
CA VAL A 115 13.89 1.94 -7.71
C VAL A 115 14.03 1.08 -6.45
N SER A 116 15.12 0.31 -6.34
CA SER A 116 15.38 -0.55 -5.17
C SER A 116 15.49 0.26 -3.88
N LEU A 117 16.13 1.44 -3.90
CA LEU A 117 16.23 2.32 -2.73
C LEU A 117 14.89 2.87 -2.28
N VAL A 118 14.01 3.26 -3.23
CA VAL A 118 12.64 3.68 -2.91
C VAL A 118 11.83 2.53 -2.32
N MET A 119 11.98 1.31 -2.86
CA MET A 119 11.34 0.12 -2.29
C MET A 119 11.90 -0.22 -0.90
N ALA A 120 13.22 -0.06 -0.68
CA ALA A 120 13.84 -0.21 0.64
C ALA A 120 13.29 0.79 1.67
N GLY A 121 12.87 1.99 1.23
CA GLY A 121 12.11 2.93 2.06
C GLY A 121 10.79 2.35 2.58
N GLY A 122 10.22 1.36 1.90
CA GLY A 122 9.07 0.57 2.37
C GLY A 122 9.39 -0.22 3.63
N LEU A 123 10.61 -0.75 3.78
CA LEU A 123 11.05 -1.45 5.00
C LEU A 123 11.13 -0.49 6.20
N ILE A 124 11.61 0.75 6.00
CA ILE A 124 11.53 1.79 7.05
C ILE A 124 10.08 2.04 7.43
N GLY A 125 9.17 2.09 6.44
CA GLY A 125 7.74 2.23 6.66
C GLY A 125 7.12 1.04 7.39
N ALA A 126 7.64 -0.18 7.18
CA ALA A 126 7.19 -1.39 7.86
C ALA A 126 7.40 -1.29 9.37
N VAL A 127 8.57 -0.82 9.79
CA VAL A 127 8.90 -0.65 11.22
C VAL A 127 8.25 0.63 11.76
N ALA A 128 8.45 1.76 11.10
CA ALA A 128 8.00 3.06 11.61
C ALA A 128 6.46 3.18 11.63
N GLY A 129 5.73 2.53 10.71
CA GLY A 129 4.26 2.65 10.61
C GLY A 129 3.52 2.12 11.82
N PRO A 130 3.60 0.80 12.11
CA PRO A 130 2.93 0.20 13.25
C PRO A 130 3.41 0.75 14.59
N ASN A 131 4.73 1.00 14.73
CA ASN A 131 5.30 1.56 15.96
C ASN A 131 4.82 3.01 16.21
N LEU A 132 4.69 3.84 15.16
CA LEU A 132 4.11 5.16 15.27
C LEU A 132 2.65 5.08 15.72
N ALA A 133 1.87 4.16 15.15
CA ALA A 133 0.48 3.94 15.56
C ALA A 133 0.38 3.48 17.02
N ALA A 134 1.24 2.57 17.45
CA ALA A 134 1.30 2.09 18.83
C ALA A 134 1.68 3.20 19.81
N ALA A 135 2.76 3.96 19.51
CA ALA A 135 3.26 5.03 20.38
C ALA A 135 2.27 6.21 20.50
N THR A 136 1.43 6.42 19.50
CA THR A 136 0.49 7.56 19.47
C THR A 136 -0.96 7.16 19.74
N ARG A 137 -1.23 5.87 19.99
CA ARG A 137 -2.56 5.31 20.19
C ARG A 137 -3.35 6.02 21.30
N GLU A 138 -2.70 6.28 22.43
CA GLU A 138 -3.31 6.75 23.67
C GLU A 138 -2.91 8.20 24.05
N VAL A 139 -2.30 8.93 23.11
CA VAL A 139 -1.89 10.33 23.35
C VAL A 139 -3.11 11.25 23.55
N PHE A 140 -4.25 10.91 22.96
CA PHE A 140 -5.51 11.63 23.13
C PHE A 140 -6.56 10.72 23.75
N ALA A 141 -7.61 11.33 24.33
CA ALA A 141 -8.74 10.61 24.93
C ALA A 141 -9.45 9.63 23.95
N VAL A 142 -9.37 9.90 22.65
CA VAL A 142 -9.90 9.01 21.62
C VAL A 142 -8.75 8.18 21.05
N PRO A 143 -8.80 6.83 21.17
CA PRO A 143 -7.76 5.96 20.66
C PRO A 143 -7.50 6.19 19.17
N PHE A 144 -6.21 6.17 18.78
CA PHE A 144 -5.72 6.39 17.42
C PHE A 144 -5.90 7.79 16.82
N ALA A 145 -6.58 8.75 17.48
CA ALA A 145 -6.63 10.13 17.02
C ALA A 145 -5.21 10.71 16.89
N GLY A 146 -4.32 10.39 17.84
CA GLY A 146 -2.91 10.75 17.79
C GLY A 146 -2.17 10.17 16.59
N ALA A 147 -2.48 8.95 16.19
CA ALA A 147 -1.86 8.31 15.03
C ALA A 147 -2.19 9.05 13.72
N TYR A 148 -3.42 9.52 13.55
CA TYR A 148 -3.78 10.34 12.38
C TYR A 148 -3.07 11.70 12.38
N ILE A 149 -2.93 12.34 13.55
CA ILE A 149 -2.18 13.60 13.68
C ILE A 149 -0.68 13.38 13.38
N ALA A 150 -0.11 12.29 13.86
CA ALA A 150 1.26 11.91 13.53
C ALA A 150 1.45 11.68 12.02
N LEU A 151 0.47 11.05 11.34
CA LEU A 151 0.49 10.92 9.88
C LEU A 151 0.38 12.26 9.16
N ALA A 152 -0.40 13.20 9.69
CA ALA A 152 -0.44 14.55 9.17
C ALA A 152 0.93 15.26 9.28
N ALA A 153 1.63 15.08 10.40
CA ALA A 153 2.99 15.60 10.59
C ALA A 153 4.00 14.94 9.62
N VAL A 154 3.90 13.62 9.40
CA VAL A 154 4.71 12.91 8.40
C VAL A 154 4.43 13.43 6.98
N ALA A 155 3.17 13.73 6.65
CA ALA A 155 2.82 14.31 5.36
C ALA A 155 3.42 15.72 5.19
N LEU A 156 3.37 16.57 6.21
CA LEU A 156 4.02 17.89 6.20
C LEU A 156 5.54 17.80 6.01
N LEU A 157 6.21 16.90 6.75
CA LEU A 157 7.63 16.67 6.58
C LEU A 157 7.95 16.19 5.16
N SER A 158 7.14 15.26 4.63
CA SER A 158 7.31 14.77 3.26
C SER A 158 7.09 15.89 2.22
N MET A 159 6.15 16.81 2.44
CA MET A 159 5.95 17.99 1.60
C MET A 159 7.17 18.92 1.62
N ALA A 160 7.75 19.13 2.81
CA ALA A 160 8.96 19.93 2.96
C ALA A 160 10.14 19.30 2.20
N ILE A 161 10.37 17.99 2.36
CA ILE A 161 11.44 17.27 1.65
C ILE A 161 11.21 17.31 0.13
N MET A 162 9.97 17.10 -0.33
CA MET A 162 9.63 17.09 -1.75
C MET A 162 9.90 18.44 -2.43
N ARG A 163 9.92 19.56 -1.69
CA ARG A 163 10.25 20.89 -2.23
C ARG A 163 11.71 21.02 -2.69
N PHE A 164 12.59 20.20 -2.14
CA PHE A 164 14.02 20.22 -2.48
C PHE A 164 14.39 19.26 -3.62
N ILE A 165 13.46 18.40 -4.04
CA ILE A 165 13.70 17.46 -5.14
C ILE A 165 13.36 18.15 -6.47
N GLU A 166 14.33 18.20 -7.36
CA GLU A 166 14.16 18.69 -8.73
C GLU A 166 13.90 17.50 -9.67
N PHE A 167 12.78 17.56 -10.39
CA PHE A 167 12.43 16.53 -11.37
C PHE A 167 12.71 17.04 -12.79
N PRO A 168 13.18 16.16 -13.71
CA PRO A 168 13.32 16.53 -15.10
C PRO A 168 11.99 17.03 -15.67
N ALA A 169 12.05 17.93 -16.65
CA ALA A 169 10.87 18.36 -17.37
C ALA A 169 10.12 17.16 -17.95
N THR A 170 8.82 17.09 -17.73
CA THR A 170 7.98 16.01 -18.26
C THR A 170 8.09 15.98 -19.78
N LEU A 171 8.30 14.77 -20.33
CA LEU A 171 8.30 14.52 -21.76
C LEU A 171 7.05 15.14 -22.40
N THR A 172 7.25 15.90 -23.45
CA THR A 172 6.18 16.61 -24.15
C THR A 172 5.12 15.63 -24.66
N ARG A 173 3.86 16.08 -24.70
CA ARG A 173 2.66 15.36 -25.16
C ARG A 173 2.83 14.61 -26.50
N GLN A 174 3.77 15.03 -27.33
CA GLN A 174 4.08 14.42 -28.62
C GLN A 174 4.73 13.03 -28.53
N GLN A 175 5.47 12.73 -27.46
CA GLN A 175 6.09 11.41 -27.26
C GLN A 175 5.13 10.38 -26.67
N ALA A 176 3.98 10.81 -26.15
CA ALA A 176 2.93 9.95 -25.62
C ALA A 176 1.97 9.42 -26.70
N LEU A 177 2.04 9.91 -27.94
CA LEU A 177 1.07 9.60 -29.02
C LEU A 177 1.42 8.35 -29.83
N GLY A 178 2.51 7.62 -29.52
CA GLY A 178 2.96 6.43 -30.26
C GLY A 178 2.63 5.08 -29.62
N GLY A 179 1.83 5.03 -28.56
CA GLY A 179 1.49 3.78 -27.86
C GLY A 179 0.36 3.00 -28.54
N ARG A 180 0.39 1.65 -28.40
CA ARG A 180 -0.74 0.79 -28.83
C ARG A 180 -2.03 1.18 -28.09
N PRO A 181 -3.22 1.10 -28.76
CA PRO A 181 -4.51 1.36 -28.09
C PRO A 181 -4.69 0.46 -26.88
N LEU A 182 -5.18 1.02 -25.78
CA LEU A 182 -5.43 0.27 -24.55
C LEU A 182 -6.36 -0.93 -24.77
N SER A 183 -7.34 -0.79 -25.68
CA SER A 183 -8.26 -1.85 -26.07
C SER A 183 -7.59 -3.07 -26.70
N GLU A 184 -6.47 -2.86 -27.40
CA GLU A 184 -5.68 -3.95 -27.99
C GLU A 184 -4.88 -4.68 -26.91
N ILE A 185 -4.24 -3.93 -26.00
CA ILE A 185 -3.47 -4.49 -24.88
C ILE A 185 -4.39 -5.30 -23.96
N MET A 186 -5.58 -4.78 -23.61
CA MET A 186 -6.54 -5.44 -22.75
C MET A 186 -7.12 -6.75 -23.30
N ARG A 187 -7.03 -6.99 -24.60
CA ARG A 187 -7.48 -8.25 -25.25
C ARG A 187 -6.41 -9.34 -25.23
N GLN A 188 -5.17 -9.03 -24.89
CA GLN A 188 -4.10 -10.02 -24.88
C GLN A 188 -4.25 -10.95 -23.66
N PRO A 189 -4.26 -12.29 -23.84
CA PRO A 189 -4.41 -13.24 -22.74
C PRO A 189 -3.35 -13.07 -21.66
N VAL A 190 -2.12 -12.76 -22.06
CA VAL A 190 -0.99 -12.52 -21.13
C VAL A 190 -1.28 -11.32 -20.22
N PHE A 191 -1.80 -10.23 -20.79
CA PHE A 191 -2.18 -9.05 -20.01
C PHE A 191 -3.34 -9.34 -19.06
N VAL A 192 -4.37 -10.06 -19.53
CA VAL A 192 -5.54 -10.42 -18.70
C VAL A 192 -5.10 -11.28 -17.51
N VAL A 193 -4.27 -12.31 -17.74
CA VAL A 193 -3.73 -13.18 -16.68
C VAL A 193 -2.88 -12.37 -15.69
N ALA A 194 -1.99 -11.53 -16.19
CA ALA A 194 -1.14 -10.68 -15.36
C ALA A 194 -1.97 -9.71 -14.51
N ALA A 195 -2.92 -9.02 -15.12
CA ALA A 195 -3.80 -8.06 -14.44
C ALA A 195 -4.69 -8.75 -13.39
N ALA A 196 -5.29 -9.89 -13.74
CA ALA A 196 -6.13 -10.67 -12.82
C ALA A 196 -5.32 -11.20 -11.63
N ALA A 197 -4.16 -11.81 -11.87
CA ALA A 197 -3.29 -12.32 -10.81
C ALA A 197 -2.78 -11.19 -9.88
N GLY A 198 -2.38 -10.06 -10.45
CA GLY A 198 -1.98 -8.88 -9.68
C GLY A 198 -3.12 -8.30 -8.85
N ALA A 199 -4.31 -8.14 -9.44
CA ALA A 199 -5.48 -7.59 -8.77
C ALA A 199 -5.99 -8.51 -7.65
N LEU A 200 -6.14 -9.81 -7.92
CA LEU A 200 -6.58 -10.80 -6.93
C LEU A 200 -5.54 -10.95 -5.81
N GLY A 201 -4.25 -11.08 -6.13
CA GLY A 201 -3.19 -11.15 -5.14
C GLY A 201 -3.14 -9.91 -4.24
N TYR A 202 -3.31 -8.72 -4.82
CA TYR A 202 -3.40 -7.47 -4.05
C TYR A 202 -4.66 -7.40 -3.19
N GLY A 203 -5.81 -7.84 -3.73
CA GLY A 203 -7.08 -7.88 -3.01
C GLY A 203 -7.06 -8.82 -1.81
N VAL A 204 -6.58 -10.05 -1.97
CA VAL A 204 -6.43 -11.03 -0.89
C VAL A 204 -5.47 -10.51 0.19
N MET A 205 -4.32 -9.96 -0.22
CA MET A 205 -3.35 -9.38 0.71
C MET A 205 -3.98 -8.26 1.53
N ASN A 206 -4.67 -7.30 0.90
CA ASN A 206 -5.31 -6.20 1.64
C ASN A 206 -6.41 -6.70 2.58
N LEU A 207 -7.21 -7.68 2.14
CA LEU A 207 -8.27 -8.26 2.97
C LEU A 207 -7.69 -8.87 4.25
N LEU A 208 -6.69 -9.73 4.13
CA LEU A 208 -6.08 -10.40 5.28
C LEU A 208 -5.30 -9.43 6.16
N MET A 209 -4.54 -8.49 5.58
CA MET A 209 -3.84 -7.47 6.31
C MET A 209 -4.78 -6.56 7.12
N ALA A 210 -5.96 -6.22 6.57
CA ALA A 210 -6.95 -5.40 7.24
C ALA A 210 -7.73 -6.17 8.32
N ALA A 211 -8.02 -7.45 8.09
CA ALA A 211 -8.77 -8.29 9.01
C ALA A 211 -7.93 -8.74 10.22
N THR A 212 -6.61 -8.89 10.06
CA THR A 212 -5.74 -9.44 11.11
C THR A 212 -5.74 -8.65 12.41
N PRO A 213 -5.58 -7.31 12.44
CA PRO A 213 -5.63 -6.56 13.70
C PRO A 213 -6.97 -6.71 14.42
N ILE A 214 -8.07 -6.83 13.66
CA ILE A 214 -9.42 -7.05 14.20
C ILE A 214 -9.53 -8.46 14.80
N ALA A 215 -9.08 -9.48 14.06
CA ALA A 215 -9.08 -10.85 14.54
C ALA A 215 -8.24 -11.02 15.80
N MET A 216 -7.04 -10.41 15.84
CA MET A 216 -6.17 -10.43 17.03
C MET A 216 -6.82 -9.73 18.21
N GLN A 217 -7.52 -8.62 18.00
CA GLN A 217 -8.27 -7.94 19.06
C GLN A 217 -9.42 -8.81 19.61
N ILE A 218 -10.14 -9.52 18.75
CA ILE A 218 -11.19 -10.47 19.16
C ILE A 218 -10.60 -11.63 19.97
N CYS A 219 -9.38 -12.08 19.61
CA CYS A 219 -8.63 -13.10 20.36
C CYS A 219 -7.94 -12.54 21.63
N SER A 220 -8.23 -11.29 22.03
CA SER A 220 -7.66 -10.63 23.21
C SER A 220 -6.15 -10.44 23.18
N LEU A 221 -5.54 -10.43 21.98
CA LEU A 221 -4.13 -10.11 21.80
C LEU A 221 -3.92 -8.58 21.83
N PRO A 222 -2.84 -8.09 22.45
CA PRO A 222 -2.57 -6.65 22.54
C PRO A 222 -2.24 -6.05 21.18
N PHE A 223 -2.48 -4.74 21.03
CA PHE A 223 -2.16 -4.05 19.75
C PHE A 223 -0.67 -4.06 19.39
N SER A 224 0.22 -4.13 20.40
CA SER A 224 1.67 -4.31 20.16
C SER A 224 1.98 -5.55 19.32
N ASP A 225 1.27 -6.64 19.58
CA ASP A 225 1.43 -7.89 18.85
C ASP A 225 0.88 -7.77 17.42
N ALA A 226 -0.25 -7.08 17.24
CA ALA A 226 -0.78 -6.77 15.92
C ALA A 226 0.18 -5.86 15.13
N ALA A 227 0.81 -4.89 15.77
CA ALA A 227 1.82 -4.04 15.18
C ALA A 227 3.04 -4.87 14.72
N LEU A 228 3.52 -5.79 15.56
CA LEU A 228 4.62 -6.71 15.23
C LEU A 228 4.27 -7.62 14.03
N VAL A 229 3.08 -8.19 14.01
CA VAL A 229 2.61 -9.05 12.91
C VAL A 229 2.55 -8.27 11.60
N LEU A 230 2.04 -7.04 11.61
CA LEU A 230 2.01 -6.19 10.43
C LEU A 230 3.40 -5.74 9.98
N GLU A 231 4.32 -5.48 10.92
CA GLU A 231 5.71 -5.16 10.62
C GLU A 231 6.37 -6.31 9.85
N TRP A 232 6.29 -7.54 10.34
CA TRP A 232 6.84 -8.72 9.65
C TRP A 232 6.15 -9.02 8.33
N HIS A 233 4.84 -8.77 8.23
CA HIS A 233 4.13 -8.86 6.96
C HIS A 233 4.73 -7.92 5.91
N VAL A 234 4.91 -6.64 6.27
CA VAL A 234 5.44 -5.63 5.33
C VAL A 234 6.92 -5.89 5.02
N ILE A 235 7.71 -6.39 5.97
CA ILE A 235 9.06 -6.89 5.69
C ILE A 235 8.99 -8.02 4.64
N GLY A 236 8.08 -8.98 4.82
CA GLY A 236 7.84 -10.06 3.86
C GLY A 236 7.40 -9.56 2.47
N MET A 237 6.67 -8.45 2.39
CA MET A 237 6.29 -7.83 1.12
C MET A 237 7.48 -7.23 0.36
N PHE A 238 8.43 -6.60 1.04
CA PHE A 238 9.47 -5.80 0.39
C PHE A 238 10.85 -6.45 0.38
N ALA A 239 11.23 -7.21 1.41
CA ALA A 239 12.54 -7.84 1.49
C ALA A 239 12.80 -8.85 0.35
N PRO A 240 11.86 -9.71 -0.06
CA PRO A 240 12.09 -10.62 -1.19
C PRO A 240 12.32 -9.88 -2.52
N GLY A 241 11.88 -8.63 -2.65
CA GLY A 241 12.08 -7.81 -3.85
C GLY A 241 13.54 -7.71 -4.29
N PHE A 242 14.50 -7.81 -3.35
CA PHE A 242 15.92 -7.80 -3.68
C PHE A 242 16.37 -9.03 -4.49
N PHE A 243 15.70 -10.18 -4.37
CA PHE A 243 16.07 -11.41 -5.08
C PHE A 243 14.97 -11.96 -6.00
N THR A 244 13.71 -11.54 -5.88
CA THR A 244 12.60 -11.98 -6.73
C THR A 244 12.89 -11.77 -8.22
N GLY A 245 13.53 -10.65 -8.59
CA GLY A 245 13.94 -10.40 -9.97
C GLY A 245 14.95 -11.42 -10.49
N HIS A 246 15.84 -11.95 -9.64
CA HIS A 246 16.76 -13.03 -10.02
C HIS A 246 16.04 -14.36 -10.20
N LEU A 247 15.04 -14.65 -9.34
CA LEU A 247 14.21 -15.86 -9.47
C LEU A 247 13.41 -15.83 -10.79
N ILE A 248 12.82 -14.67 -11.13
CA ILE A 248 12.06 -14.50 -12.38
C ILE A 248 12.97 -14.68 -13.60
N ARG A 249 14.19 -14.12 -13.58
CA ARG A 249 15.16 -14.33 -14.68
C ARG A 249 15.57 -15.78 -14.83
N ARG A 250 15.72 -16.52 -13.73
CA ARG A 250 16.19 -17.91 -13.75
C ARG A 250 15.07 -18.91 -14.08
N PHE A 251 13.87 -18.73 -13.55
CA PHE A 251 12.78 -19.70 -13.60
C PHE A 251 11.59 -19.23 -14.46
N GLY A 252 11.54 -17.95 -14.83
CA GLY A 252 10.38 -17.35 -15.48
C GLY A 252 9.36 -16.77 -14.50
N ALA A 253 8.47 -15.90 -15.01
CA ALA A 253 7.47 -15.22 -14.18
C ALA A 253 6.40 -16.18 -13.64
N LEU A 254 5.87 -17.08 -14.47
CA LEU A 254 4.78 -17.99 -14.07
C LEU A 254 5.14 -18.95 -12.94
N PRO A 255 6.31 -19.64 -12.93
CA PRO A 255 6.70 -20.48 -11.80
C PRO A 255 6.88 -19.68 -10.49
N VAL A 256 7.42 -18.47 -10.55
CA VAL A 256 7.58 -17.61 -9.37
C VAL A 256 6.19 -17.17 -8.84
N MET A 257 5.26 -16.83 -9.73
CA MET A 257 3.86 -16.55 -9.34
C MET A 257 3.19 -17.77 -8.73
N GLY A 258 3.43 -18.98 -9.30
CA GLY A 258 2.97 -20.26 -8.74
C GLY A 258 3.48 -20.51 -7.32
N ALA A 259 4.77 -20.27 -7.08
CA ALA A 259 5.34 -20.33 -5.74
C ALA A 259 4.69 -19.31 -4.78
N GLY A 260 4.40 -18.10 -5.24
CA GLY A 260 3.66 -17.09 -4.48
C GLY A 260 2.25 -17.56 -4.10
N LEU A 261 1.56 -18.24 -5.01
CA LEU A 261 0.24 -18.82 -4.74
C LEU A 261 0.31 -19.93 -3.68
N VAL A 262 1.31 -20.81 -3.76
CA VAL A 262 1.53 -21.86 -2.75
C VAL A 262 1.78 -21.25 -1.36
N LEU A 263 2.57 -20.17 -1.27
CA LEU A 263 2.79 -19.45 -0.01
C LEU A 263 1.50 -18.85 0.55
N ASN A 264 0.62 -18.32 -0.31
CA ASN A 264 -0.68 -17.82 0.12
C ASN A 264 -1.60 -18.93 0.63
N PHE A 265 -1.60 -20.11 0.02
CA PHE A 265 -2.30 -21.26 0.58
C PHE A 265 -1.70 -21.72 1.91
N GLY A 266 -0.37 -21.67 2.07
CA GLY A 266 0.31 -21.90 3.34
C GLY A 266 -0.13 -20.90 4.42
N CYS A 267 -0.25 -19.61 4.05
CA CYS A 267 -0.81 -18.59 4.94
C CYS A 267 -2.20 -18.98 5.44
N ILE A 268 -3.10 -19.39 4.55
CA ILE A 268 -4.47 -19.79 4.92
C ILE A 268 -4.44 -20.99 5.84
N ALA A 269 -3.65 -22.01 5.52
CA ALA A 269 -3.55 -23.23 6.33
C ALA A 269 -3.09 -22.93 7.75
N ILE A 270 -2.07 -22.06 7.91
CA ILE A 270 -1.56 -21.67 9.23
C ILE A 270 -2.57 -20.79 9.96
N ALA A 271 -3.22 -19.85 9.29
CA ALA A 271 -4.23 -19.00 9.90
C ALA A 271 -5.44 -19.80 10.43
N LEU A 272 -5.77 -20.91 9.80
CA LEU A 272 -6.84 -21.82 10.22
C LEU A 272 -6.39 -22.82 11.30
N SER A 273 -5.10 -22.97 11.56
CA SER A 273 -4.57 -23.92 12.54
C SER A 273 -4.57 -23.44 13.98
N GLY A 274 -4.72 -22.13 14.22
CA GLY A 274 -4.76 -21.58 15.58
C GLY A 274 -4.91 -20.08 15.63
N VAL A 275 -5.03 -19.56 16.85
CA VAL A 275 -5.28 -18.13 17.16
C VAL A 275 -4.21 -17.50 18.06
N GLU A 276 -3.07 -18.17 18.25
CA GLU A 276 -1.94 -17.62 18.99
C GLU A 276 -1.13 -16.65 18.12
N LEU A 277 -0.35 -15.79 18.76
CA LEU A 277 0.51 -14.81 18.08
C LEU A 277 1.34 -15.42 16.96
N GLN A 278 1.90 -16.61 17.19
CA GLN A 278 2.75 -17.28 16.20
C GLN A 278 2.00 -17.62 14.90
N HIS A 279 0.73 -18.03 14.99
CA HIS A 279 -0.09 -18.32 13.81
C HIS A 279 -0.31 -17.07 12.96
N PHE A 280 -0.65 -15.94 13.59
CA PHE A 280 -0.80 -14.66 12.89
C PHE A 280 0.53 -14.20 12.27
N LEU A 281 1.63 -14.29 13.03
CA LEU A 281 2.95 -13.83 12.58
C LEU A 281 3.43 -14.61 11.35
N VAL A 282 3.40 -15.94 11.41
CA VAL A 282 3.87 -16.79 10.31
C VAL A 282 2.93 -16.69 9.12
N ALA A 283 1.61 -16.72 9.35
CA ALA A 283 0.62 -16.58 8.28
C ALA A 283 0.81 -15.27 7.50
N LEU A 284 0.92 -14.13 8.20
CA LEU A 284 1.08 -12.85 7.54
C LEU A 284 2.47 -12.66 6.90
N CYS A 285 3.51 -13.23 7.48
CA CYS A 285 4.83 -13.23 6.85
C CYS A 285 4.79 -13.97 5.50
N LEU A 286 4.18 -15.17 5.46
CA LEU A 286 3.98 -15.93 4.21
C LEU A 286 3.12 -15.18 3.21
N LEU A 287 2.07 -14.51 3.67
CA LEU A 287 1.22 -13.66 2.84
C LEU A 287 2.04 -12.54 2.16
N GLY A 288 2.94 -11.90 2.91
CA GLY A 288 3.81 -10.84 2.40
C GLY A 288 4.73 -11.35 1.29
N VAL A 289 5.43 -12.46 1.53
CA VAL A 289 6.33 -13.09 0.54
C VAL A 289 5.54 -13.57 -0.68
N GLY A 290 4.42 -14.25 -0.46
CA GLY A 290 3.53 -14.73 -1.52
C GLY A 290 3.00 -13.60 -2.40
N TRP A 291 2.61 -12.49 -1.76
CA TRP A 291 2.20 -11.28 -2.47
C TRP A 291 3.34 -10.69 -3.31
N ASN A 292 4.56 -10.62 -2.76
CA ASN A 292 5.72 -10.11 -3.51
C ASN A 292 5.94 -10.91 -4.81
N PHE A 293 5.90 -12.22 -4.73
CA PHE A 293 6.09 -13.10 -5.89
C PHE A 293 4.98 -12.94 -6.93
N LEU A 294 3.72 -12.90 -6.48
CA LEU A 294 2.58 -12.67 -7.36
C LEU A 294 2.62 -11.29 -8.00
N PHE A 295 2.84 -10.25 -7.22
CA PHE A 295 2.80 -8.86 -7.69
C PHE A 295 3.97 -8.53 -8.61
N THR A 296 5.18 -8.96 -8.26
CA THR A 296 6.38 -8.74 -9.08
C THR A 296 6.32 -9.57 -10.37
N GLY A 297 5.88 -10.85 -10.25
CA GLY A 297 5.71 -11.73 -11.39
C GLY A 297 4.63 -11.23 -12.37
N SER A 298 3.46 -10.81 -11.87
CA SER A 298 2.39 -10.25 -12.70
C SER A 298 2.81 -8.93 -13.36
N THR A 299 3.54 -8.07 -12.65
CA THR A 299 4.09 -6.83 -13.22
C THR A 299 5.07 -7.15 -14.35
N THR A 300 5.98 -8.11 -14.16
CA THR A 300 6.93 -8.54 -15.19
C THR A 300 6.19 -9.14 -16.39
N LEU A 301 5.20 -9.99 -16.15
CA LEU A 301 4.39 -10.62 -17.20
C LEU A 301 3.60 -9.57 -18.01
N SER A 302 3.08 -8.53 -17.36
CA SER A 302 2.36 -7.44 -18.05
C SER A 302 3.25 -6.60 -18.97
N LEU A 303 4.57 -6.58 -18.74
CA LEU A 303 5.53 -5.88 -19.61
C LEU A 303 5.86 -6.66 -20.89
N THR A 304 5.47 -7.94 -20.97
CA THR A 304 5.65 -8.76 -22.17
C THR A 304 4.42 -8.75 -23.10
N ALA A 305 3.33 -8.13 -22.65
CA ALA A 305 2.11 -7.92 -23.43
C ALA A 305 2.20 -6.60 -24.22
#